data_c3dc862e2289f7821555627ce23bb80e
#
_entry.id   c3dc862e2289f7821555627ce23bb80e
#
_cell.length_a   1.000
_cell.length_b   1.000
_cell.length_c   1.000
_cell.angle_alpha   90.00
_cell.angle_beta   90.00
_cell.angle_gamma   90.00
#
_symmetry.space_group_name_H-M   'P 1'
#
loop_
_entity.id
_entity.type
_entity.pdbx_description
1 polymer ?
#
loop_
_entity_poly.entity_id
_entity_poly.type
_entity_poly.pdbx_seq_one_letter_code
_entity_poly.pdbx_strand_id
1 'polypeptide(L)'
;MPDFTVETDERTTVVDITDRVVEAIPTDADGVCTVFVRHTTAGVIVNENERRLREDLADALDELVPAEGWSHDALDGNADSHVRAMLVGESVTVPVRNGELGLGRWQSVLFVECDGPRTRTVDVRLC
;
A
#
# COMPACT_ATOMS: atom_id res chain seq x y z
N MET A 1 11.78 13.09 8.83
CA MET A 1 10.82 12.66 7.84
C MET A 1 9.86 11.68 8.43
N PRO A 2 8.57 11.93 8.41
CA PRO A 2 7.64 10.96 8.94
C PRO A 2 7.65 9.70 8.09
N ASP A 3 8.03 8.63 8.71
CA ASP A 3 7.86 7.31 8.14
C ASP A 3 7.33 6.39 9.23
N PHE A 4 6.86 5.23 8.82
CA PHE A 4 6.43 4.19 9.76
C PHE A 4 6.61 2.83 9.13
N THR A 5 6.55 1.80 9.95
CA THR A 5 6.66 0.44 9.45
C THR A 5 5.31 -0.27 9.52
N VAL A 6 5.11 -1.18 8.57
CA VAL A 6 3.94 -2.05 8.50
C VAL A 6 4.44 -3.48 8.54
N GLU A 7 3.97 -4.25 9.51
CA GLU A 7 4.27 -5.68 9.58
C GLU A 7 3.15 -6.46 8.92
N THR A 8 3.51 -7.35 8.02
CA THR A 8 2.54 -8.18 7.31
C THR A 8 2.75 -9.64 7.69
N ASP A 9 1.68 -10.43 7.67
CA ASP A 9 1.67 -11.81 8.13
C ASP A 9 1.29 -12.82 7.06
N GLU A 10 0.96 -12.35 5.86
CA GLU A 10 0.59 -13.19 4.73
C GLU A 10 1.36 -12.78 3.49
N ARG A 11 1.43 -13.67 2.50
CA ARG A 11 2.14 -13.38 1.27
C ARG A 11 1.49 -12.25 0.48
N THR A 12 0.17 -12.30 0.32
CA THR A 12 -0.61 -11.25 -0.34
C THR A 12 -1.70 -10.82 0.62
N THR A 13 -1.68 -9.57 1.03
CA THR A 13 -2.66 -9.06 1.99
C THR A 13 -2.81 -7.55 1.84
N VAL A 14 -3.98 -7.05 2.22
CA VAL A 14 -4.31 -5.62 2.16
C VAL A 14 -4.56 -5.14 3.59
N VAL A 15 -3.84 -4.09 4.00
CA VAL A 15 -3.85 -3.57 5.38
C VAL A 15 -4.25 -2.10 5.36
N ASP A 16 -5.22 -1.72 6.18
CA ASP A 16 -5.58 -0.31 6.36
C ASP A 16 -4.49 0.43 7.12
N ILE A 17 -3.94 1.48 6.52
CA ILE A 17 -2.91 2.32 7.13
C ILE A 17 -3.36 3.77 7.29
N THR A 18 -4.65 4.05 7.13
CA THR A 18 -5.19 5.42 7.15
C THR A 18 -4.80 6.16 8.43
N ASP A 19 -5.01 5.55 9.59
CA ASP A 19 -4.71 6.20 10.88
C ASP A 19 -3.21 6.48 11.04
N ARG A 20 -2.36 5.58 10.53
CA ARG A 20 -0.91 5.77 10.57
C ARG A 20 -0.48 6.96 9.71
N VAL A 21 -1.14 7.15 8.56
CA VAL A 21 -0.90 8.30 7.68
C VAL A 21 -1.33 9.59 8.37
N VAL A 22 -2.52 9.61 8.99
CA VAL A 22 -3.01 10.77 9.72
C VAL A 22 -2.05 11.16 10.85
N GLU A 23 -1.57 10.19 11.61
CA GLU A 23 -0.62 10.43 12.71
C GLU A 23 0.73 11.01 12.21
N ALA A 24 1.08 10.76 10.96
CA ALA A 24 2.34 11.21 10.38
C ALA A 24 2.30 12.65 9.86
N ILE A 25 1.13 13.29 9.82
CA ILE A 25 0.99 14.68 9.34
C ILE A 25 0.67 15.62 10.50
N PRO A 26 1.12 16.90 10.43
CA PRO A 26 0.78 17.89 11.48
C PRO A 26 -0.72 18.13 11.58
N THR A 27 -1.19 18.44 12.79
CA THR A 27 -2.63 18.63 13.08
C THR A 27 -3.24 19.84 12.39
N ASP A 28 -2.43 20.76 11.91
CA ASP A 28 -2.88 21.96 11.20
C ASP A 28 -2.45 21.96 9.71
N ALA A 29 -2.03 20.81 9.20
CA ALA A 29 -1.51 20.71 7.84
C ALA A 29 -2.57 21.04 6.79
N ASP A 30 -2.14 21.75 5.75
CA ASP A 30 -2.93 21.99 4.54
C ASP A 30 -2.04 21.70 3.33
N GLY A 31 -2.62 21.20 2.24
CA GLY A 31 -1.90 20.92 1.01
C GLY A 31 -2.19 19.53 0.49
N VAL A 32 -1.15 18.81 0.12
CA VAL A 32 -1.24 17.42 -0.34
C VAL A 32 -0.25 16.56 0.43
N CYS A 33 -0.66 15.34 0.66
CA CYS A 33 0.14 14.33 1.32
C CYS A 33 0.43 13.22 0.32
N THR A 34 1.70 12.85 0.17
CA THR A 34 2.09 11.69 -0.63
C THR A 34 2.47 10.56 0.32
N VAL A 35 1.88 9.40 0.09
CA VAL A 35 2.21 8.16 0.81
C VAL A 35 3.01 7.29 -0.15
N PHE A 36 4.24 6.96 0.21
CA PHE A 36 5.18 6.27 -0.67
C PHE A 36 5.71 5.00 -0.04
N VAL A 37 5.62 3.89 -0.77
CA VAL A 37 6.10 2.57 -0.33
C VAL A 37 7.49 2.33 -0.90
N ARG A 38 8.48 2.14 -0.03
CA ARG A 38 9.90 1.98 -0.42
C ARG A 38 10.26 0.54 -0.78
N HIS A 39 9.39 -0.16 -1.47
CA HIS A 39 9.62 -1.57 -1.79
C HIS A 39 9.16 -1.88 -3.20
N THR A 40 9.76 -2.90 -3.81
CA THR A 40 9.44 -3.32 -5.16
C THR A 40 8.42 -4.47 -5.20
N THR A 41 8.04 -5.00 -4.03
CA THR A 41 7.09 -6.11 -3.91
C THR A 41 5.91 -5.78 -3.01
N ALA A 42 5.59 -4.50 -2.88
CA ALA A 42 4.44 -3.99 -2.15
C ALA A 42 4.02 -2.64 -2.75
N GLY A 43 2.83 -2.19 -2.43
CA GLY A 43 2.32 -0.92 -2.92
C GLY A 43 1.26 -0.32 -2.02
N VAL A 44 0.60 0.74 -2.50
CA VAL A 44 -0.43 1.46 -1.76
C VAL A 44 -1.53 1.91 -2.71
N ILE A 45 -2.78 1.84 -2.24
CA ILE A 45 -3.96 2.26 -3.00
C ILE A 45 -4.88 3.08 -2.10
N VAL A 46 -5.85 3.74 -2.73
CA VAL A 46 -6.99 4.34 -2.04
C VAL A 46 -8.23 3.59 -2.48
N ASN A 47 -8.90 2.94 -1.56
CA ASN A 47 -10.10 2.15 -1.84
C ASN A 47 -10.87 1.94 -0.54
N GLU A 48 -11.95 1.20 -0.59
CA GLU A 48 -12.79 0.97 0.58
C GLU A 48 -12.17 -0.06 1.54
N ASN A 49 -12.14 0.29 2.82
CA ASN A 49 -11.67 -0.61 3.88
C ASN A 49 -12.83 -1.47 4.38
N GLU A 50 -13.08 -2.57 3.70
CA GLU A 50 -14.07 -3.57 4.09
C GLU A 50 -13.41 -4.95 4.02
N ARG A 51 -13.58 -5.76 5.05
CA ARG A 51 -12.84 -7.01 5.22
C ARG A 51 -12.92 -7.94 4.00
N ARG A 52 -14.14 -8.16 3.49
CA ARG A 52 -14.35 -9.06 2.36
C ARG A 52 -13.76 -8.50 1.07
N LEU A 53 -13.87 -7.18 0.90
CA LEU A 53 -13.27 -6.51 -0.26
C LEU A 53 -11.74 -6.60 -0.21
N ARG A 54 -11.13 -6.42 0.97
CA ARG A 54 -9.68 -6.57 1.09
C ARG A 54 -9.23 -7.98 0.70
N GLU A 55 -9.97 -9.01 1.11
CA GLU A 55 -9.70 -10.38 0.70
C GLU A 55 -9.86 -10.55 -0.80
N ASP A 56 -10.92 -9.99 -1.39
CA ASP A 56 -11.18 -10.04 -2.83
C ASP A 56 -10.07 -9.35 -3.63
N LEU A 57 -9.57 -8.21 -3.14
CA LEU A 57 -8.48 -7.49 -3.82
C LEU A 57 -7.20 -8.33 -3.82
N ALA A 58 -6.86 -8.96 -2.70
CA ALA A 58 -5.71 -9.85 -2.62
C ALA A 58 -5.87 -11.07 -3.54
N ASP A 59 -7.05 -11.68 -3.52
CA ASP A 59 -7.35 -12.83 -4.38
C ASP A 59 -7.31 -12.47 -5.86
N ALA A 60 -7.81 -11.28 -6.22
CA ALA A 60 -7.80 -10.80 -7.60
C ALA A 60 -6.36 -10.64 -8.11
N LEU A 61 -5.47 -10.07 -7.28
CA LEU A 61 -4.06 -9.94 -7.66
C LEU A 61 -3.40 -11.30 -7.87
N ASP A 62 -3.70 -12.27 -7.03
CA ASP A 62 -3.16 -13.62 -7.16
C ASP A 62 -3.69 -14.32 -8.41
N GLU A 63 -4.94 -14.08 -8.77
CA GLU A 63 -5.56 -14.66 -9.95
C GLU A 63 -5.08 -14.01 -11.25
N LEU A 64 -4.92 -12.68 -11.26
CA LEU A 64 -4.53 -11.92 -12.46
C LEU A 64 -3.07 -12.14 -12.85
N VAL A 65 -2.21 -12.44 -11.91
CA VAL A 65 -0.77 -12.56 -12.14
C VAL A 65 -0.32 -13.99 -11.89
N PRO A 66 0.15 -14.70 -12.94
CA PRO A 66 0.68 -16.06 -12.75
C PRO A 66 1.82 -16.10 -11.75
N ALA A 67 1.81 -17.11 -10.88
CA ALA A 67 2.82 -17.27 -9.84
C ALA A 67 4.18 -17.71 -10.39
N GLU A 68 4.20 -18.33 -11.55
CA GLU A 68 5.40 -18.95 -12.13
C GLU A 68 5.54 -18.62 -13.62
N GLY A 69 6.70 -18.94 -14.17
CA GLY A 69 6.96 -18.78 -15.60
C GLY A 69 7.69 -17.50 -15.95
N TRP A 70 8.24 -16.80 -14.96
CA TRP A 70 8.94 -15.53 -15.15
C TRP A 70 10.47 -15.75 -15.17
N SER A 71 11.17 -14.95 -15.97
CA SER A 71 12.63 -15.02 -16.05
C SER A 71 13.33 -14.72 -14.72
N HIS A 72 12.77 -13.76 -13.94
CA HIS A 72 13.31 -13.37 -12.65
C HIS A 72 13.22 -14.51 -11.62
N ASP A 73 12.37 -15.50 -11.84
CA ASP A 73 12.24 -16.66 -10.95
C ASP A 73 13.56 -17.44 -10.86
N ALA A 74 14.41 -17.35 -11.86
CA ALA A 74 15.74 -17.95 -11.81
C ALA A 74 16.63 -17.33 -10.72
N LEU A 75 16.31 -16.11 -10.27
CA LEU A 75 17.05 -15.41 -9.22
C LEU A 75 16.41 -15.61 -7.85
N ASP A 76 15.16 -15.15 -7.66
CA ASP A 76 14.50 -15.09 -6.35
C ASP A 76 13.17 -15.85 -6.26
N GLY A 77 12.60 -16.25 -7.38
CA GLY A 77 11.32 -16.95 -7.39
C GLY A 77 10.12 -16.10 -7.01
N ASN A 78 10.25 -14.75 -7.08
CA ASN A 78 9.19 -13.82 -6.66
C ASN A 78 8.84 -12.77 -7.74
N ALA A 79 9.03 -13.10 -9.00
CA ALA A 79 8.71 -12.17 -10.10
C ALA A 79 7.25 -11.76 -10.09
N ASP A 80 6.35 -12.68 -9.75
CA ASP A 80 4.92 -12.41 -9.64
C ASP A 80 4.62 -11.30 -8.63
N SER A 81 5.35 -11.27 -7.50
CA SER A 81 5.21 -10.23 -6.49
C SER A 81 5.58 -8.85 -7.02
N HIS A 82 6.64 -8.77 -7.82
CA HIS A 82 7.05 -7.52 -8.49
C HIS A 82 5.99 -7.06 -9.50
N VAL A 83 5.42 -7.98 -10.25
CA VAL A 83 4.39 -7.66 -11.25
C VAL A 83 3.12 -7.16 -10.56
N ARG A 84 2.70 -7.80 -9.48
CA ARG A 84 1.54 -7.35 -8.69
C ARG A 84 1.78 -5.96 -8.12
N ALA A 85 2.95 -5.71 -7.54
CA ALA A 85 3.31 -4.40 -7.00
C ALA A 85 3.31 -3.32 -8.10
N MET A 86 3.75 -3.64 -9.31
CA MET A 86 3.70 -2.73 -10.44
C MET A 86 2.26 -2.33 -10.79
N LEU A 87 1.34 -3.28 -10.74
CA LEU A 87 -0.08 -3.01 -11.02
C LEU A 87 -0.73 -2.16 -9.93
N VAL A 88 -0.32 -2.36 -8.68
CA VAL A 88 -0.83 -1.60 -7.53
C VAL A 88 -0.31 -0.17 -7.52
N GLY A 89 0.97 0.01 -7.72
CA GLY A 89 1.64 1.31 -7.64
C GLY A 89 2.27 1.56 -6.28
N GLU A 90 3.32 2.39 -6.27
CA GLU A 90 4.15 2.65 -5.09
C GLU A 90 3.70 3.86 -4.28
N SER A 91 2.79 4.68 -4.80
CA SER A 91 2.39 5.90 -4.08
C SER A 91 0.96 6.31 -4.38
N VAL A 92 0.39 7.07 -3.44
CA VAL A 92 -0.88 7.80 -3.64
C VAL A 92 -0.71 9.21 -3.11
N THR A 93 -1.46 10.15 -3.68
CA THR A 93 -1.50 11.55 -3.23
C THR A 93 -2.91 11.86 -2.77
N VAL A 94 -3.03 12.44 -1.57
CA VAL A 94 -4.31 12.74 -0.93
C VAL A 94 -4.32 14.21 -0.53
N PRO A 95 -5.39 14.98 -0.83
CA PRO A 95 -5.53 16.33 -0.31
C PRO A 95 -5.58 16.33 1.21
N VAL A 96 -5.03 17.38 1.82
CA VAL A 96 -5.02 17.54 3.28
C VAL A 96 -5.55 18.92 3.62
N ARG A 97 -6.46 19.00 4.60
CA ARG A 97 -6.99 20.26 5.12
C ARG A 97 -7.15 20.15 6.63
N ASN A 98 -6.54 21.09 7.36
CA ASN A 98 -6.60 21.14 8.83
C ASN A 98 -6.19 19.80 9.47
N GLY A 99 -5.16 19.16 8.92
CA GLY A 99 -4.65 17.91 9.44
C GLY A 99 -5.51 16.69 9.13
N GLU A 100 -6.52 16.84 8.30
CA GLU A 100 -7.41 15.75 7.90
C GLU A 100 -7.17 15.36 6.45
N LEU A 101 -7.22 14.06 6.17
CA LEU A 101 -7.14 13.56 4.80
C LEU A 101 -8.46 13.82 4.07
N GLY A 102 -8.38 14.41 2.89
CA GLY A 102 -9.53 14.72 2.06
C GLY A 102 -10.06 13.50 1.32
N LEU A 103 -10.30 12.42 2.04
CA LEU A 103 -10.84 11.18 1.49
C LEU A 103 -12.35 11.23 1.39
N GLY A 104 -12.90 10.57 0.39
CA GLY A 104 -14.33 10.33 0.30
C GLY A 104 -14.79 9.41 1.42
N ARG A 105 -16.10 9.34 1.63
CA ARG A 105 -16.70 8.61 2.74
C ARG A 105 -16.22 7.15 2.86
N TRP A 106 -16.02 6.48 1.74
CA TRP A 106 -15.65 5.07 1.70
C TRP A 106 -14.19 4.82 1.37
N GLN A 107 -13.41 5.90 1.23
CA GLN A 107 -11.99 5.78 0.88
C GLN A 107 -11.12 5.63 2.12
N SER A 108 -10.18 4.73 2.05
CA SER A 108 -9.11 4.55 3.04
C SER A 108 -7.79 4.38 2.31
N VAL A 109 -6.70 4.66 2.98
CA VAL A 109 -5.37 4.38 2.44
C VAL A 109 -5.00 2.95 2.82
N LEU A 110 -4.81 2.11 1.82
CA LEU A 110 -4.59 0.68 2.01
C LEU A 110 -3.20 0.28 1.51
N PHE A 111 -2.44 -0.38 2.36
CA PHE A 111 -1.16 -0.96 2.02
C PHE A 111 -1.39 -2.35 1.41
N VAL A 112 -0.74 -2.64 0.28
CA VAL A 112 -0.90 -3.92 -0.42
C VAL A 112 0.43 -4.66 -0.38
N GLU A 113 0.49 -5.75 0.37
CA GLU A 113 1.64 -6.64 0.45
C GLU A 113 1.55 -7.69 -0.65
N CYS A 114 2.64 -7.88 -1.39
CA CYS A 114 2.69 -8.86 -2.48
C CYS A 114 3.76 -9.95 -2.27
N ASP A 115 4.56 -9.87 -1.22
CA ASP A 115 5.65 -10.83 -0.95
C ASP A 115 5.94 -10.95 0.55
N GLY A 116 4.89 -11.02 1.34
CA GLY A 116 5.02 -11.16 2.79
C GLY A 116 5.18 -12.61 3.25
N PRO A 117 5.32 -12.83 4.55
CA PRO A 117 5.35 -11.81 5.60
C PRO A 117 6.66 -11.01 5.65
N ARG A 118 6.56 -9.71 5.91
CA ARG A 118 7.71 -8.80 5.98
C ARG A 118 7.40 -7.61 6.87
N THR A 119 8.46 -6.87 7.20
CA THR A 119 8.37 -5.53 7.77
C THR A 119 8.64 -4.53 6.64
N ARG A 120 7.70 -3.64 6.41
CA ARG A 120 7.75 -2.67 5.30
C ARG A 120 7.85 -1.25 5.82
N THR A 121 8.50 -0.37 5.05
CA THR A 121 8.61 1.06 5.36
C THR A 121 7.73 1.87 4.43
N VAL A 122 6.95 2.76 5.03
CA VAL A 122 6.06 3.68 4.32
C VAL A 122 6.45 5.11 4.71
N ASP A 123 6.69 5.96 3.71
CA ASP A 123 6.96 7.38 3.93
C ASP A 123 5.72 8.20 3.71
N VAL A 124 5.58 9.27 4.49
CA VAL A 124 4.53 10.27 4.31
C VAL A 124 5.19 11.63 4.14
N ARG A 125 4.87 12.29 3.05
CA ARG A 125 5.39 13.63 2.73
C ARG A 125 4.25 14.60 2.55
N LEU A 126 4.43 15.79 3.11
CA LEU A 126 3.48 16.88 2.98
C LEU A 126 4.07 17.97 2.09
N CYS A 127 3.29 18.43 1.13
CA CYS A 127 3.64 19.58 0.28
C CYS A 127 2.66 20.72 0.43
#